data_5dfe5de1b7304f4ea9690edc35a2a86f
#
_entry.id   5dfe5de1b7304f4ea9690edc35a2a86f
#
_cell.length_a   1.000
_cell.length_b   1.000
_cell.length_c   1.000
_cell.angle_alpha   90.00
_cell.angle_beta   90.00
_cell.angle_gamma   90.00
#
_symmetry.space_group_name_H-M   'P 1'
#
loop_
_entity.id
_entity.type
_entity.pdbx_description
1 polymer ?
#
loop_
_entity_poly.entity_id
_entity_poly.type
_entity_poly.pdbx_seq_one_letter_code
_entity_poly.pdbx_strand_id
1 'polypeptide(L)'
;MARSLRAVAIAIVIAIVASAPIMAQTTGSIPPPAPPSQLPPPTANQYSSNEIIDAGHRFFGGVSRDLAGIIEKAVSKWGLPNGYILGEEASGAFIGGLRYGDGTLYTRNAGDVRVFWEGPSFGFDFGADGARTMMLVYSLPQTGAIFSRFGGINGSAYLVGGLGMTALTGNNMVVVPIRSGIGLRLGANLGWLKFTDNPTWNPF
;
A
#
# COMPACT_ATOMS: atom_id res chain seq x y z
N MET A 1 35.37 16.70 -77.63
CA MET A 1 35.52 17.82 -76.68
C MET A 1 34.28 18.68 -76.79
N ALA A 2 33.31 18.57 -75.99
CA ALA A 2 32.13 19.42 -75.98
C ALA A 2 31.64 19.60 -74.54
N ARG A 3 31.78 20.83 -74.06
CA ARG A 3 31.29 21.27 -72.77
C ARG A 3 29.80 21.66 -72.91
N SER A 4 28.91 21.02 -72.23
CA SER A 4 27.51 21.42 -72.12
C SER A 4 27.28 22.21 -70.85
N LEU A 5 26.96 23.51 -71.01
CA LEU A 5 26.43 24.38 -69.97
C LEU A 5 24.99 23.93 -69.63
N ARG A 6 24.74 23.65 -68.38
CA ARG A 6 23.37 23.53 -67.89
C ARG A 6 22.98 24.82 -67.16
N ALA A 7 22.00 25.50 -67.74
CA ALA A 7 21.36 26.68 -67.16
C ALA A 7 20.52 26.27 -65.94
N VAL A 8 20.75 26.97 -64.82
CA VAL A 8 19.91 26.86 -63.61
C VAL A 8 18.81 27.92 -63.67
N ALA A 9 17.58 27.52 -63.85
CA ALA A 9 16.41 28.40 -63.75
C ALA A 9 16.04 28.59 -62.27
N ILE A 10 16.14 29.84 -61.80
CA ILE A 10 15.69 30.25 -60.46
C ILE A 10 14.24 30.64 -60.56
N ALA A 11 13.33 29.85 -60.02
CA ALA A 11 11.92 30.18 -59.83
C ALA A 11 11.73 30.99 -58.56
N ILE A 12 11.35 32.26 -58.72
CA ILE A 12 10.97 33.12 -57.59
C ILE A 12 9.51 32.82 -57.24
N VAL A 13 9.27 32.19 -56.09
CA VAL A 13 7.92 32.01 -55.55
C VAL A 13 7.59 33.20 -54.64
N ILE A 14 6.66 34.02 -55.10
CA ILE A 14 6.10 35.14 -54.32
C ILE A 14 5.07 34.53 -53.36
N ALA A 15 5.40 34.49 -52.08
CA ALA A 15 4.47 34.09 -51.02
C ALA A 15 3.56 35.26 -50.66
N ILE A 16 2.27 35.14 -50.98
CA ILE A 16 1.23 36.07 -50.54
C ILE A 16 0.94 35.73 -49.07
N VAL A 17 1.35 36.64 -48.19
CA VAL A 17 1.01 36.53 -46.75
C VAL A 17 -0.45 36.97 -46.56
N ALA A 18 -1.35 36.03 -46.44
CA ALA A 18 -2.71 36.28 -46.02
C ALA A 18 -2.73 36.52 -44.50
N SER A 19 -3.00 37.75 -44.08
CA SER A 19 -3.21 38.11 -42.70
C SER A 19 -4.54 37.53 -42.19
N ALA A 20 -4.45 36.43 -41.42
CA ALA A 20 -5.59 35.90 -40.71
C ALA A 20 -5.86 36.75 -39.42
N PRO A 21 -7.13 37.02 -39.09
CA PRO A 21 -7.46 37.75 -37.86
C PRO A 21 -7.07 36.91 -36.64
N ILE A 22 -6.31 37.51 -35.75
CA ILE A 22 -5.98 36.93 -34.42
C ILE A 22 -7.28 36.90 -33.62
N MET A 23 -7.89 35.71 -33.53
CA MET A 23 -8.94 35.44 -32.56
C MET A 23 -8.33 35.50 -31.16
N ALA A 24 -8.76 36.49 -30.39
CA ALA A 24 -8.40 36.57 -28.97
C ALA A 24 -8.83 35.28 -28.26
N GLN A 25 -7.87 34.48 -27.88
CA GLN A 25 -8.13 33.34 -26.98
C GLN A 25 -8.61 33.91 -25.65
N THR A 26 -9.88 33.71 -25.35
CA THR A 26 -10.39 33.88 -23.98
C THR A 26 -9.55 32.94 -23.07
N THR A 27 -8.74 33.55 -22.23
CA THR A 27 -8.08 32.85 -21.12
C THR A 27 -9.16 32.27 -20.22
N GLY A 28 -9.53 31.02 -20.50
CA GLY A 28 -10.39 30.27 -19.60
C GLY A 28 -9.70 30.24 -18.24
N SER A 29 -10.31 30.87 -17.25
CA SER A 29 -9.86 30.75 -15.88
C SER A 29 -9.79 29.27 -15.51
N ILE A 30 -8.59 28.77 -15.20
CA ILE A 30 -8.41 27.41 -14.65
C ILE A 30 -9.27 27.37 -13.39
N PRO A 31 -10.27 26.49 -13.29
CA PRO A 31 -11.03 26.36 -12.06
C PRO A 31 -10.04 26.06 -10.92
N PRO A 32 -10.25 26.65 -9.73
CA PRO A 32 -9.39 26.37 -8.60
C PRO A 32 -9.32 24.86 -8.39
N PRO A 33 -8.15 24.31 -7.99
CA PRO A 33 -8.01 22.89 -7.73
C PRO A 33 -9.08 22.49 -6.74
N ALA A 34 -9.78 21.39 -7.04
CA ALA A 34 -10.80 20.85 -6.15
C ALA A 34 -10.18 20.65 -4.77
N PRO A 35 -10.86 21.00 -3.67
CA PRO A 35 -10.34 20.75 -2.33
C PRO A 35 -10.03 19.25 -2.21
N PRO A 36 -8.95 18.89 -1.50
CA PRO A 36 -8.57 17.50 -1.32
C PRO A 36 -9.79 16.76 -0.79
N SER A 37 -10.14 15.64 -1.44
CA SER A 37 -11.27 14.81 -1.05
C SER A 37 -11.08 14.40 0.40
N GLN A 38 -11.78 15.06 1.31
CA GLN A 38 -11.76 14.70 2.72
C GLN A 38 -12.44 13.33 2.82
N LEU A 39 -11.72 12.37 3.37
CA LEU A 39 -12.31 11.07 3.71
C LEU A 39 -13.52 11.33 4.61
N PRO A 40 -14.62 10.59 4.43
CA PRO A 40 -15.77 10.70 5.31
C PRO A 40 -15.31 10.49 6.77
N PRO A 41 -15.92 11.18 7.74
CA PRO A 41 -15.58 10.99 9.14
C PRO A 41 -15.75 9.52 9.54
N PRO A 42 -14.91 9.00 10.44
CA PRO A 42 -14.97 7.62 10.88
C PRO A 42 -16.35 7.31 11.48
N THR A 43 -16.90 6.16 11.13
CA THR A 43 -18.10 5.64 11.80
C THR A 43 -17.75 5.17 13.22
N ALA A 44 -18.76 4.92 14.06
CA ALA A 44 -18.56 4.58 15.48
C ALA A 44 -17.64 3.37 15.74
N ASN A 45 -17.48 2.50 14.75
CA ASN A 45 -16.64 1.31 14.85
C ASN A 45 -15.33 1.37 14.03
N GLN A 46 -15.02 2.52 13.43
CA GLN A 46 -13.79 2.74 12.63
C GLN A 46 -12.79 3.59 13.38
N TYR A 47 -11.51 3.36 13.09
CA TYR A 47 -10.40 4.19 13.55
C TYR A 47 -10.09 5.26 12.51
N SER A 48 -9.82 6.47 12.95
CA SER A 48 -9.31 7.52 12.08
C SER A 48 -7.84 7.25 11.70
N SER A 49 -7.39 7.88 10.61
CA SER A 49 -5.98 7.78 10.18
C SER A 49 -5.03 8.21 11.30
N ASN A 50 -5.35 9.30 12.03
CA ASN A 50 -4.49 9.80 13.09
C ASN A 50 -4.38 8.83 14.26
N GLU A 51 -5.47 8.18 14.67
CA GLU A 51 -5.44 7.16 15.74
C GLU A 51 -4.55 5.97 15.35
N ILE A 52 -4.61 5.54 14.09
CA ILE A 52 -3.78 4.46 13.56
C ILE A 52 -2.31 4.90 13.48
N ILE A 53 -2.03 6.13 13.01
CA ILE A 53 -0.68 6.67 12.96
C ILE A 53 -0.09 6.76 14.37
N ASP A 54 -0.84 7.26 15.34
CA ASP A 54 -0.40 7.38 16.74
C ASP A 54 -0.14 6.00 17.37
N ALA A 55 -1.00 5.02 17.13
CA ALA A 55 -0.79 3.64 17.57
C ALA A 55 0.50 3.05 16.97
N GLY A 56 0.71 3.26 15.68
CA GLY A 56 1.91 2.81 14.98
C GLY A 56 3.17 3.51 15.47
N HIS A 57 3.14 4.83 15.73
CA HIS A 57 4.29 5.56 16.27
C HIS A 57 4.69 5.05 17.64
N ARG A 58 3.75 4.79 18.53
CA ARG A 58 4.02 4.19 19.85
C ARG A 58 4.62 2.78 19.72
N PHE A 59 4.16 2.02 18.73
CA PHE A 59 4.59 0.65 18.53
C PHE A 59 5.96 0.54 17.86
N PHE A 60 6.18 1.21 16.74
CA PHE A 60 7.45 1.14 16.00
C PHE A 60 8.56 2.01 16.59
N GLY A 61 8.21 3.04 17.36
CA GLY A 61 9.16 4.02 17.89
C GLY A 61 9.73 4.92 16.79
N GLY A 62 9.42 6.19 16.78
CA GLY A 62 10.14 7.23 16.03
C GLY A 62 10.22 7.17 14.48
N VAL A 63 9.63 6.19 13.81
CA VAL A 63 9.60 6.08 12.33
C VAL A 63 8.40 6.85 11.77
N SER A 64 8.47 8.16 11.83
CA SER A 64 7.25 8.97 11.81
C SER A 64 6.69 9.31 10.42
N ARG A 65 7.51 9.68 9.46
CA ARG A 65 7.00 10.13 8.14
C ARG A 65 6.56 8.98 7.24
N ASP A 66 7.35 7.94 7.21
CA ASP A 66 7.14 6.81 6.32
C ASP A 66 5.91 6.01 6.74
N LEU A 67 5.68 5.91 8.06
CA LEU A 67 4.48 5.26 8.61
C LEU A 67 3.21 6.03 8.25
N ALA A 68 3.20 7.34 8.39
CA ALA A 68 2.05 8.16 8.00
C ALA A 68 1.74 7.97 6.51
N GLY A 69 2.74 8.05 5.64
CA GLY A 69 2.57 7.88 4.20
C GLY A 69 2.04 6.50 3.80
N ILE A 70 2.48 5.42 4.46
CA ILE A 70 1.99 4.08 4.15
C ILE A 70 0.56 3.85 4.67
N ILE A 71 0.21 4.41 5.84
CA ILE A 71 -1.15 4.38 6.40
C ILE A 71 -2.10 5.20 5.51
N GLU A 72 -1.73 6.42 5.11
CA GLU A 72 -2.52 7.23 4.17
C GLU A 72 -2.77 6.49 2.86
N LYS A 73 -1.76 5.80 2.34
CA LYS A 73 -1.90 4.96 1.15
C LYS A 73 -2.88 3.81 1.35
N ALA A 74 -2.84 3.15 2.51
CA ALA A 74 -3.78 2.09 2.85
C ALA A 74 -5.20 2.63 2.97
N VAL A 75 -5.38 3.74 3.69
CA VAL A 75 -6.69 4.40 3.89
C VAL A 75 -7.26 4.92 2.56
N SER A 76 -6.45 5.49 1.68
CA SER A 76 -6.91 5.93 0.35
C SER A 76 -7.42 4.78 -0.51
N LYS A 77 -6.93 3.56 -0.30
CA LYS A 77 -7.28 2.39 -1.11
C LYS A 77 -8.41 1.55 -0.53
N TRP A 78 -8.45 1.39 0.78
CA TRP A 78 -9.40 0.50 1.47
C TRP A 78 -10.31 1.21 2.47
N GLY A 79 -10.19 2.52 2.60
CA GLY A 79 -10.95 3.30 3.58
C GLY A 79 -10.36 3.23 4.98
N LEU A 80 -11.18 3.57 5.99
CA LEU A 80 -10.80 3.53 7.39
C LEU A 80 -10.93 2.12 7.95
N PRO A 81 -9.92 1.60 8.67
CA PRO A 81 -9.96 0.28 9.27
C PRO A 81 -10.91 0.24 10.47
N ASN A 82 -11.51 -0.90 10.73
CA ASN A 82 -12.33 -1.14 11.93
C ASN A 82 -11.65 -2.04 12.97
N GLY A 83 -10.40 -2.44 12.71
CA GLY A 83 -9.51 -3.09 13.64
C GLY A 83 -8.06 -2.89 13.23
N TYR A 84 -7.14 -3.12 14.15
CA TYR A 84 -5.72 -3.21 13.83
C TYR A 84 -5.03 -4.20 14.77
N ILE A 85 -3.97 -4.83 14.29
CA ILE A 85 -3.17 -5.79 15.04
C ILE A 85 -1.78 -5.18 15.25
N LEU A 86 -1.28 -5.26 16.48
CA LEU A 86 0.11 -4.97 16.81
C LEU A 86 0.75 -6.26 17.34
N GLY A 87 1.91 -6.61 16.81
CA GLY A 87 2.59 -7.82 17.22
C GLY A 87 3.96 -7.99 16.58
N GLU A 88 4.56 -9.11 16.85
CA GLU A 88 5.89 -9.47 16.37
C GLU A 88 5.81 -10.70 15.48
N GLU A 89 6.64 -10.72 14.44
CA GLU A 89 6.71 -11.81 13.48
C GLU A 89 8.14 -12.32 13.37
N ALA A 90 8.33 -13.59 13.53
CA ALA A 90 9.59 -14.27 13.25
C ALA A 90 9.48 -15.04 11.94
N SER A 91 10.51 -14.95 11.12
CA SER A 91 10.64 -15.74 9.89
C SER A 91 11.91 -16.56 9.92
N GLY A 92 11.79 -17.87 9.72
CA GLY A 92 12.91 -18.78 9.55
C GLY A 92 13.10 -19.09 8.05
N ALA A 93 14.17 -18.60 7.45
CA ALA A 93 14.44 -18.81 6.03
C ALA A 93 15.68 -19.65 5.79
N PHE A 94 15.47 -20.93 5.60
CA PHE A 94 16.32 -21.73 4.71
C PHE A 94 15.43 -22.25 3.59
N ILE A 95 15.45 -21.60 2.40
CA ILE A 95 14.79 -22.06 1.16
C ILE A 95 13.33 -22.48 1.38
N GLY A 96 12.37 -21.52 1.28
CA GLY A 96 10.96 -21.78 1.49
C GLY A 96 10.58 -21.73 2.98
N GLY A 97 10.81 -20.59 3.63
CA GLY A 97 10.58 -20.40 5.04
C GLY A 97 9.10 -20.30 5.41
N LEU A 98 8.84 -20.53 6.67
CA LEU A 98 7.58 -20.20 7.33
C LEU A 98 7.79 -18.96 8.20
N ARG A 99 6.74 -18.17 8.33
CA ARG A 99 6.66 -17.07 9.27
C ARG A 99 5.62 -17.40 10.32
N TYR A 100 5.92 -17.03 11.53
CA TYR A 100 5.03 -17.13 12.68
C TYR A 100 5.02 -15.80 13.38
N GLY A 101 3.87 -15.40 13.84
CA GLY A 101 3.76 -14.19 14.62
C GLY A 101 2.63 -14.29 15.61
N ASP A 102 2.67 -13.39 16.58
CA ASP A 102 1.63 -13.23 17.55
C ASP A 102 1.44 -11.75 17.91
N GLY A 103 0.27 -11.41 18.39
CA GLY A 103 -0.05 -10.03 18.71
C GLY A 103 -1.43 -9.88 19.30
N THR A 104 -1.89 -8.64 19.35
CA THR A 104 -3.22 -8.28 19.82
C THR A 104 -3.99 -7.56 18.74
N LEU A 105 -5.17 -8.06 18.44
CA LEU A 105 -6.17 -7.38 17.63
C LEU A 105 -6.92 -6.40 18.53
N TYR A 106 -6.87 -5.13 18.16
CA TYR A 106 -7.59 -4.04 18.81
C TYR A 106 -8.83 -3.72 18.02
N THR A 107 -9.98 -3.67 18.68
CA THR A 107 -11.25 -3.25 18.08
C THR A 107 -11.92 -2.20 18.96
N ARG A 108 -12.65 -1.26 18.36
CA ARG A 108 -13.26 -0.16 19.12
C ARG A 108 -14.41 -0.63 20.02
N ASN A 109 -15.18 -1.62 19.58
CA ASN A 109 -16.46 -1.98 20.23
C ASN A 109 -16.55 -3.44 20.68
N ALA A 110 -15.55 -4.27 20.35
CA ALA A 110 -15.62 -5.71 20.61
C ALA A 110 -14.49 -6.23 21.52
N GLY A 111 -13.70 -5.31 22.10
CA GLY A 111 -12.58 -5.63 22.97
C GLY A 111 -11.34 -6.08 22.20
N ASP A 112 -10.30 -6.38 22.95
CA ASP A 112 -8.99 -6.78 22.43
C ASP A 112 -8.87 -8.31 22.50
N VAL A 113 -8.31 -8.91 21.43
CA VAL A 113 -8.18 -10.36 21.31
C VAL A 113 -6.75 -10.72 20.93
N ARG A 114 -6.18 -11.69 21.63
CA ARG A 114 -4.90 -12.29 21.26
C ARG A 114 -5.05 -13.06 19.96
N VAL A 115 -4.12 -12.86 19.03
CA VAL A 115 -4.11 -13.53 17.74
C VAL A 115 -2.73 -14.08 17.45
N PHE A 116 -2.69 -15.21 16.79
CA PHE A 116 -1.49 -15.84 16.26
C PHE A 116 -1.66 -15.94 14.74
N TRP A 117 -0.57 -15.85 14.01
CA TRP A 117 -0.62 -16.03 12.55
C TRP A 117 0.58 -16.81 12.04
N GLU A 118 0.34 -17.51 10.97
CA GLU A 118 1.33 -18.30 10.28
C GLU A 118 1.14 -18.23 8.76
N GLY A 119 2.19 -18.47 8.01
CA GLY A 119 2.13 -18.47 6.56
C GLY A 119 3.50 -18.69 5.92
N PRO A 120 3.56 -18.80 4.60
CA PRO A 120 4.83 -18.91 3.90
C PRO A 120 5.60 -17.60 3.98
N SER A 121 6.90 -17.70 4.12
CA SER A 121 7.85 -16.60 4.00
C SER A 121 8.67 -16.79 2.73
N PHE A 122 8.57 -15.84 1.81
CA PHE A 122 9.39 -15.83 0.61
C PHE A 122 10.38 -14.67 0.72
N GLY A 123 11.65 -14.98 0.97
CA GLY A 123 12.71 -13.98 1.07
C GLY A 123 13.79 -14.41 2.04
N PHE A 124 14.94 -13.75 1.97
CA PHE A 124 16.04 -13.94 2.91
C PHE A 124 15.93 -12.86 3.99
N ASP A 125 15.10 -13.06 4.98
CA ASP A 125 15.14 -12.26 6.19
C ASP A 125 16.09 -12.94 7.18
N PHE A 126 17.33 -12.48 7.20
CA PHE A 126 18.28 -12.82 8.23
C PHE A 126 18.08 -11.86 9.41
N GLY A 127 17.21 -12.21 10.31
CA GLY A 127 17.04 -11.53 11.59
C GLY A 127 16.48 -12.50 12.61
N ALA A 128 17.30 -12.87 13.58
CA ALA A 128 16.85 -13.66 14.73
C ALA A 128 15.93 -12.83 15.65
N ASP A 129 15.89 -11.51 15.43
CA ASP A 129 15.03 -10.60 16.18
C ASP A 129 13.70 -10.44 15.44
N GLY A 130 12.60 -10.71 16.12
CA GLY A 130 11.26 -10.61 15.58
C GLY A 130 11.00 -9.23 14.97
N ALA A 131 10.49 -9.21 13.74
CA ALA A 131 10.10 -7.97 13.08
C ALA A 131 8.77 -7.47 13.65
N ARG A 132 8.74 -6.21 14.11
CA ARG A 132 7.48 -5.58 14.50
C ARG A 132 6.56 -5.45 13.30
N THR A 133 5.33 -5.90 13.48
CA THR A 133 4.31 -5.93 12.42
C THR A 133 3.04 -5.26 12.93
N MET A 134 2.56 -4.29 12.18
CA MET A 134 1.24 -3.71 12.34
C MET A 134 0.37 -4.18 11.19
N MET A 135 -0.88 -4.60 11.45
CA MET A 135 -1.80 -4.98 10.40
C MET A 135 -3.08 -4.17 10.53
N LEU A 136 -3.52 -3.53 9.45
CA LEU A 136 -4.82 -2.86 9.40
C LEU A 136 -5.87 -3.88 8.99
N VAL A 137 -7.02 -3.87 9.65
CA VAL A 137 -8.12 -4.82 9.42
C VAL A 137 -9.36 -4.06 8.99
N TYR A 138 -9.93 -4.48 7.85
CA TYR A 138 -11.08 -3.85 7.23
C TYR A 138 -12.24 -4.83 7.13
N SER A 139 -13.44 -4.31 7.31
CA SER A 139 -14.68 -5.09 7.19
C SER A 139 -14.76 -6.28 8.16
N LEU A 140 -14.13 -6.15 9.34
CA LEU A 140 -14.21 -7.15 10.40
C LEU A 140 -15.62 -7.13 11.01
N PRO A 141 -16.45 -8.18 10.84
CA PRO A 141 -17.81 -8.20 11.36
C PRO A 141 -17.86 -8.46 12.87
N GLN A 142 -16.96 -9.28 13.37
CA GLN A 142 -16.78 -9.64 14.78
C GLN A 142 -15.35 -10.16 15.00
N THR A 143 -14.86 -10.10 16.22
CA THR A 143 -13.46 -10.47 16.52
C THR A 143 -13.10 -11.90 16.10
N GLY A 144 -13.99 -12.86 16.31
CA GLY A 144 -13.76 -14.26 15.92
C GLY A 144 -13.63 -14.50 14.41
N ALA A 145 -14.12 -13.59 13.58
CA ALA A 145 -14.02 -13.72 12.13
C ALA A 145 -12.57 -13.60 11.60
N ILE A 146 -11.68 -13.01 12.40
CA ILE A 146 -10.25 -12.92 12.05
C ILE A 146 -9.60 -14.31 11.94
N PHE A 147 -10.06 -15.30 12.71
CA PHE A 147 -9.50 -16.66 12.73
C PHE A 147 -9.83 -17.43 11.44
N SER A 148 -9.20 -17.02 10.37
CA SER A 148 -9.39 -17.55 9.05
C SER A 148 -8.11 -17.41 8.21
N ARG A 149 -8.17 -17.88 6.97
CA ARG A 149 -7.07 -17.76 6.01
C ARG A 149 -7.32 -16.60 5.06
N PHE A 150 -6.27 -15.79 4.85
CA PHE A 150 -6.26 -14.65 3.96
C PHE A 150 -5.21 -14.85 2.87
N GLY A 151 -5.60 -14.73 1.62
CA GLY A 151 -4.72 -14.82 0.47
C GLY A 151 -4.26 -13.47 -0.04
N GLY A 152 -3.07 -13.42 -0.63
CA GLY A 152 -2.50 -12.17 -1.16
C GLY A 152 -3.28 -11.63 -2.36
N ILE A 153 -3.44 -10.32 -2.42
CA ILE A 153 -4.00 -9.59 -3.56
C ILE A 153 -2.85 -9.17 -4.48
N ASN A 154 -2.89 -9.59 -5.73
CA ASN A 154 -1.88 -9.20 -6.72
C ASN A 154 -1.83 -7.67 -6.89
N GLY A 155 -0.61 -7.12 -7.02
CA GLY A 155 -0.41 -5.68 -7.21
C GLY A 155 -0.75 -4.82 -5.98
N SER A 156 -0.92 -5.41 -4.80
CA SER A 156 -1.21 -4.69 -3.56
C SER A 156 0.04 -4.33 -2.73
N ALA A 157 1.23 -4.70 -3.21
CA ALA A 157 2.48 -4.38 -2.52
C ALA A 157 2.88 -2.93 -2.73
N TYR A 158 3.21 -2.25 -1.64
CA TYR A 158 3.74 -0.88 -1.64
C TYR A 158 4.92 -0.77 -0.68
N LEU A 159 5.85 0.08 -1.04
CA LEU A 159 7.03 0.39 -0.23
C LEU A 159 7.11 1.90 -0.03
N VAL A 160 7.26 2.33 1.21
CA VAL A 160 7.45 3.73 1.59
C VAL A 160 8.52 3.77 2.67
N GLY A 161 9.66 4.39 2.39
CA GLY A 161 10.70 4.74 3.37
C GLY A 161 11.22 3.59 4.23
N GLY A 162 11.28 2.38 3.74
CA GLY A 162 11.73 1.22 4.55
C GLY A 162 10.60 0.47 5.26
N LEU A 163 9.36 0.93 5.11
CA LEU A 163 8.16 0.18 5.47
C LEU A 163 7.53 -0.42 4.22
N GLY A 164 7.06 -1.66 4.33
CA GLY A 164 6.33 -2.31 3.26
C GLY A 164 4.94 -2.72 3.72
N MET A 165 3.99 -2.64 2.81
CA MET A 165 2.66 -3.20 3.03
C MET A 165 2.22 -4.07 1.87
N THR A 166 1.37 -5.04 2.18
CA THR A 166 0.66 -5.87 1.21
C THR A 166 -0.76 -6.07 1.69
N ALA A 167 -1.70 -6.29 0.78
CA ALA A 167 -3.05 -6.63 1.20
C ALA A 167 -3.34 -8.12 0.99
N LEU A 168 -4.05 -8.66 1.93
CA LEU A 168 -4.55 -10.02 1.96
C LEU A 168 -6.07 -9.97 2.07
N THR A 169 -6.78 -10.88 1.42
CA THR A 169 -8.24 -10.95 1.50
C THR A 169 -8.72 -12.35 1.87
N GLY A 170 -9.79 -12.41 2.62
CA GLY A 170 -10.48 -13.64 3.03
C GLY A 170 -11.82 -13.32 3.70
N ASN A 171 -12.86 -14.07 3.39
CA ASN A 171 -14.19 -13.92 3.99
C ASN A 171 -14.74 -12.46 3.95
N ASN A 172 -14.60 -11.78 2.83
CA ASN A 172 -14.97 -10.36 2.62
C ASN A 172 -14.23 -9.35 3.53
N MET A 173 -13.20 -9.78 4.22
CA MET A 173 -12.31 -8.93 4.99
C MET A 173 -11.03 -8.65 4.21
N VAL A 174 -10.38 -7.52 4.51
CA VAL A 174 -9.03 -7.20 4.03
C VAL A 174 -8.13 -6.98 5.23
N VAL A 175 -6.97 -7.63 5.21
CA VAL A 175 -5.90 -7.43 6.19
C VAL A 175 -4.69 -6.88 5.47
N VAL A 176 -4.12 -5.78 5.98
CA VAL A 176 -2.99 -5.08 5.37
C VAL A 176 -1.81 -5.07 6.34
N PRO A 177 -0.94 -6.09 6.31
CA PRO A 177 0.30 -6.07 7.07
C PRO A 177 1.23 -4.96 6.63
N ILE A 178 1.71 -4.18 7.61
CA ILE A 178 2.75 -3.16 7.49
C ILE A 178 3.94 -3.65 8.33
N ARG A 179 5.10 -3.78 7.71
CA ARG A 179 6.32 -4.31 8.33
C ARG A 179 7.45 -3.31 8.20
N SER A 180 8.27 -3.23 9.24
CA SER A 180 9.57 -2.56 9.19
C SER A 180 10.67 -3.58 8.90
N GLY A 181 11.63 -3.23 8.04
CA GLY A 181 12.80 -4.07 7.77
C GLY A 181 13.36 -3.90 6.37
N ILE A 182 14.66 -4.17 6.23
CA ILE A 182 15.44 -3.96 5.00
C ILE A 182 15.22 -5.10 3.97
N GLY A 183 14.46 -6.15 4.34
CA GLY A 183 14.24 -7.35 3.52
C GLY A 183 13.06 -7.31 2.56
N LEU A 184 12.39 -6.16 2.39
CA LEU A 184 11.22 -6.02 1.52
C LEU A 184 11.60 -6.11 0.05
N ARG A 185 11.75 -7.32 -0.46
CA ARG A 185 11.79 -7.56 -1.89
C ARG A 185 10.39 -7.45 -2.45
N LEU A 186 10.21 -6.52 -3.38
CA LEU A 186 9.04 -6.42 -4.25
C LEU A 186 8.97 -7.67 -5.13
N GLY A 187 8.53 -8.79 -4.57
CA GLY A 187 8.42 -10.04 -5.29
C GLY A 187 7.18 -10.79 -4.88
N ALA A 188 6.26 -10.92 -5.83
CA ALA A 188 5.15 -11.85 -5.86
C ALA A 188 4.52 -12.14 -4.48
N ASN A 189 3.44 -11.45 -4.16
CA ASN A 189 2.57 -11.77 -3.03
C ASN A 189 1.82 -13.09 -3.26
N LEU A 190 2.55 -14.15 -3.45
CA LEU A 190 2.05 -15.52 -3.44
C LEU A 190 1.99 -16.02 -1.99
N GLY A 191 1.56 -15.14 -1.09
CA GLY A 191 1.51 -15.45 0.31
C GLY A 191 0.07 -15.54 0.80
N TRP A 192 -0.12 -16.34 1.81
CA TRP A 192 -1.32 -16.35 2.62
C TRP A 192 -0.91 -16.21 4.09
N LEU A 193 -1.84 -15.76 4.91
CA LEU A 193 -1.75 -15.81 6.37
C LEU A 193 -2.96 -16.57 6.90
N LYS A 194 -2.74 -17.46 7.84
CA LYS A 194 -3.78 -18.11 8.62
C LYS A 194 -3.70 -17.56 10.03
N PHE A 195 -4.81 -17.03 10.51
CA PHE A 195 -4.92 -16.56 11.88
C PHE A 195 -5.59 -17.62 12.75
N THR A 196 -5.08 -17.76 13.97
CA THR A 196 -5.57 -18.73 14.96
C THR A 196 -5.66 -18.07 16.34
N ASP A 197 -6.48 -18.62 17.20
CA ASP A 197 -6.67 -18.20 18.59
C ASP A 197 -5.60 -18.80 19.55
N ASN A 198 -4.91 -19.83 19.10
CA ASN A 198 -3.84 -20.50 19.82
C ASN A 198 -2.59 -20.65 18.93
N PRO A 199 -1.39 -20.72 19.51
CA PRO A 199 -0.19 -21.03 18.75
C PRO A 199 -0.33 -22.39 18.05
N THR A 200 -0.04 -22.43 16.77
CA THR A 200 -0.03 -23.67 16.00
C THR A 200 1.20 -23.70 15.09
N TRP A 201 1.70 -24.89 14.82
CA TRP A 201 2.82 -25.14 13.92
C TRP A 201 2.38 -25.77 12.59
N ASN A 202 1.08 -25.81 12.36
CA ASN A 202 0.51 -26.36 11.14
C ASN A 202 -0.08 -25.23 10.27
N PRO A 203 0.69 -24.71 9.32
CA PRO A 203 0.24 -23.63 8.43
C PRO A 203 -0.82 -24.09 7.40
N PHE A 204 -1.10 -25.38 7.26
CA PHE A 204 -2.02 -25.95 6.27
C PHE A 204 -3.42 -26.19 6.80
#